data_7972296e1034d9326c690fb12c85ae4d
#
_entry.id   7972296e1034d9326c690fb12c85ae4d
#
_cell.length_a   1.000
_cell.length_b   1.000
_cell.length_c   1.000
_cell.angle_alpha   90.00
_cell.angle_beta   90.00
_cell.angle_gamma   90.00
#
_symmetry.space_group_name_H-M   'P 1'
#
loop_
_entity.id
_entity.type
_entity.pdbx_description
1 polymer ?
#
loop_
_entity_poly.entity_id
_entity_poly.type
_entity_poly.pdbx_seq_one_letter_code
_entity_poly.pdbx_strand_id
1 'polypeptide(L)'
;KEAILEALVKRSYEAPLDTAKHLAEQTDISPFTRMAMIFQACRNSSSAFLKTEVGTGAAAQEKAFLHQKYMHHLISELKPVLAEIIRQGTQTNVIHCEHPEALAEIVLIILTVKLDNTLVPSSKEEIEDTICGLISLLEKGTENPKGSLNFLMAEL
;
A
#
# COMPACT_ATOMS: atom_id res chain seq x y z
N LYS A 1 21.56 17.20 8.76
CA LYS A 1 20.27 17.50 8.08
C LYS A 1 19.67 16.25 7.44
N GLU A 2 20.46 15.49 6.70
CA GLU A 2 20.03 14.26 6.03
C GLU A 2 19.59 13.17 7.02
N ALA A 3 20.34 12.95 8.10
CA ALA A 3 19.98 11.99 9.15
C ALA A 3 18.65 12.31 9.86
N ILE A 4 18.33 13.60 10.01
CA ILE A 4 17.07 14.04 10.62
C ILE A 4 15.90 13.73 9.67
N LEU A 5 16.09 13.96 8.37
CA LEU A 5 15.08 13.66 7.34
C LEU A 5 14.85 12.15 7.23
N GLU A 6 15.89 11.35 7.26
CA GLU A 6 15.79 9.88 7.29
C GLU A 6 15.05 9.38 8.54
N ALA A 7 15.34 9.97 9.70
CA ALA A 7 14.63 9.64 10.93
C ALA A 7 13.14 9.98 10.87
N LEU A 8 12.76 11.10 10.24
CA LEU A 8 11.37 11.48 10.02
C LEU A 8 10.65 10.51 9.08
N VAL A 9 11.30 10.14 7.98
CA VAL A 9 10.77 9.14 7.04
C VAL A 9 10.53 7.81 7.76
N LYS A 10 11.54 7.32 8.47
CA LYS A 10 11.44 6.07 9.24
C LYS A 10 10.29 6.10 10.23
N ARG A 11 10.17 7.15 11.01
CA ARG A 11 9.10 7.33 11.99
C ARG A 11 7.70 7.32 11.34
N SER A 12 7.60 7.83 10.12
CA SER A 12 6.34 7.91 9.40
C SER A 12 5.82 6.56 8.92
N TYR A 13 6.70 5.59 8.57
CA TYR A 13 6.27 4.27 8.10
C TYR A 13 6.31 3.18 9.19
N GLU A 14 6.93 3.41 10.34
CA GLU A 14 7.00 2.43 11.43
C GLU A 14 5.62 2.02 11.95
N ALA A 15 4.73 2.97 12.21
CA ALA A 15 3.40 2.69 12.75
C ALA A 15 2.53 1.81 11.83
N PRO A 16 2.38 2.13 10.52
CA PRO A 16 1.63 1.25 9.62
C PRO A 16 2.32 -0.10 9.41
N LEU A 17 3.65 -0.17 9.44
CA LEU A 17 4.38 -1.41 9.33
C LEU A 17 4.19 -2.31 10.55
N ASP A 18 4.24 -1.77 11.75
CA ASP A 18 3.98 -2.50 13.00
C ASP A 18 2.53 -3.02 13.02
N THR A 19 1.58 -2.21 12.60
CA THR A 19 0.17 -2.62 12.44
C THR A 19 0.05 -3.79 11.45
N ALA A 20 0.73 -3.70 10.30
CA ALA A 20 0.73 -4.75 9.29
C ALA A 20 1.31 -6.08 9.81
N LYS A 21 2.44 -6.03 10.49
CA LYS A 21 3.07 -7.21 11.09
C LYS A 21 2.18 -7.87 12.14
N HIS A 22 1.54 -7.06 12.98
CA HIS A 22 0.60 -7.56 13.99
C HIS A 22 -0.63 -8.23 13.34
N LEU A 23 -1.19 -7.62 12.30
CA LEU A 23 -2.31 -8.18 11.55
C LEU A 23 -1.95 -9.48 10.81
N ALA A 24 -0.72 -9.62 10.34
CA ALA A 24 -0.26 -10.85 9.71
C ALA A 24 -0.28 -12.06 10.66
N GLU A 25 -0.15 -11.83 11.96
CA GLU A 25 -0.23 -12.85 13.01
C GLU A 25 -1.66 -13.23 13.41
N GLN A 26 -2.65 -12.40 13.10
CA GLN A 26 -4.06 -12.60 13.46
C GLN A 26 -4.80 -13.45 12.42
N THR A 27 -4.48 -14.72 12.39
CA THR A 27 -5.00 -15.68 11.39
C THR A 27 -6.50 -15.99 11.53
N ASP A 28 -7.13 -15.60 12.61
CA ASP A 28 -8.58 -15.69 12.85
C ASP A 28 -9.37 -14.62 12.08
N ILE A 29 -8.71 -13.57 11.61
CA ILE A 29 -9.31 -12.51 10.80
C ILE A 29 -9.10 -12.85 9.31
N SER A 30 -10.14 -12.62 8.48
CA SER A 30 -10.07 -12.83 7.02
C SER A 30 -8.87 -12.11 6.40
N PRO A 31 -8.15 -12.72 5.44
CA PRO A 31 -7.06 -12.08 4.72
C PRO A 31 -7.45 -10.72 4.10
N PHE A 32 -8.64 -10.62 3.52
CA PHE A 32 -9.15 -9.38 2.92
C PHE A 32 -9.35 -8.28 3.96
N THR A 33 -9.92 -8.62 5.11
CA THR A 33 -10.11 -7.66 6.21
C THR A 33 -8.77 -7.15 6.73
N ARG A 34 -7.80 -8.03 6.92
CA ARG A 34 -6.45 -7.65 7.36
C ARG A 34 -5.77 -6.73 6.36
N MET A 35 -5.83 -7.04 5.06
CA MET A 35 -5.27 -6.18 4.01
C MET A 35 -5.96 -4.82 3.97
N ALA A 36 -7.28 -4.77 4.10
CA ALA A 36 -8.03 -3.51 4.16
C ALA A 36 -7.58 -2.63 5.35
N MET A 37 -7.36 -3.22 6.51
CA MET A 37 -6.86 -2.50 7.69
C MET A 37 -5.43 -1.99 7.50
N ILE A 38 -4.56 -2.75 6.85
CA ILE A 38 -3.19 -2.35 6.51
C ILE A 38 -3.21 -1.14 5.56
N PHE A 39 -3.99 -1.19 4.49
CA PHE A 39 -4.11 -0.06 3.55
C PHE A 39 -4.69 1.18 4.23
N GLN A 40 -5.66 1.02 5.12
CA GLN A 40 -6.19 2.14 5.91
C GLN A 40 -5.09 2.78 6.79
N ALA A 41 -4.28 1.98 7.46
CA ALA A 41 -3.17 2.47 8.28
C ALA A 41 -2.11 3.20 7.43
N CYS A 42 -1.78 2.68 6.25
CA CYS A 42 -0.86 3.32 5.32
C CYS A 42 -1.38 4.66 4.81
N ARG A 43 -2.66 4.74 4.48
CA ARG A 43 -3.31 5.99 4.06
C ARG A 43 -3.27 7.06 5.15
N ASN A 44 -3.56 6.68 6.38
CA ASN A 44 -3.50 7.59 7.52
C ASN A 44 -2.09 8.11 7.76
N SER A 45 -1.10 7.24 7.65
CA SER A 45 0.32 7.59 7.78
C SER A 45 0.79 8.51 6.66
N SER A 46 0.45 8.23 5.41
CA SER A 46 0.79 9.07 4.26
C SER A 46 0.20 10.47 4.38
N SER A 47 -1.05 10.58 4.80
CA SER A 47 -1.70 11.86 5.04
C SER A 47 -1.02 12.67 6.15
N ALA A 48 -0.61 12.02 7.23
CA ALA A 48 0.13 12.66 8.32
C ALA A 48 1.53 13.13 7.86
N PHE A 49 2.23 12.31 7.08
CA PHE A 49 3.54 12.64 6.52
C PHE A 49 3.50 13.87 5.61
N LEU A 50 2.55 13.92 4.67
CA LEU A 50 2.37 15.07 3.78
C LEU A 50 2.07 16.37 4.54
N LYS A 51 1.27 16.32 5.60
CA LYS A 51 1.01 17.48 6.45
C LYS A 51 2.26 17.98 7.15
N THR A 52 3.13 17.08 7.60
CA THR A 52 4.40 17.42 8.24
C THR A 52 5.36 18.06 7.24
N GLU A 53 5.45 17.57 6.02
CA GLU A 53 6.27 18.13 4.95
C GLU A 53 5.89 19.58 4.61
N VAL A 54 4.59 19.87 4.55
CA VAL A 54 4.09 21.23 4.28
C VAL A 54 4.54 22.22 5.35
N GLY A 55 4.69 21.77 6.59
CA GLY A 55 5.12 22.60 7.72
C GLY A 55 6.62 22.88 7.81
N THR A 56 7.48 22.12 7.11
CA THR A 56 8.94 22.21 7.25
C THR A 56 9.62 23.27 6.38
N GLY A 57 8.90 23.91 5.46
CA GLY A 57 9.48 24.91 4.55
C GLY A 57 10.55 24.35 3.59
N ALA A 58 10.64 23.04 3.46
CA ALA A 58 11.60 22.37 2.57
C ALA A 58 11.35 22.73 1.10
N ALA A 59 12.42 22.80 0.30
CA ALA A 59 12.33 23.00 -1.14
C ALA A 59 11.56 21.85 -1.83
N ALA A 60 10.90 22.15 -2.96
CA ALA A 60 10.11 21.15 -3.68
C ALA A 60 10.88 19.88 -4.04
N GLN A 61 12.17 20.00 -4.37
CA GLN A 61 13.05 18.87 -4.66
C GLN A 61 13.33 18.00 -3.42
N GLU A 62 13.52 18.62 -2.25
CA GLU A 62 13.70 17.88 -0.99
C GLU A 62 12.42 17.11 -0.63
N LYS A 63 11.26 17.70 -0.83
CA LYS A 63 9.96 17.04 -0.61
C LYS A 63 9.76 15.84 -1.52
N ALA A 64 10.07 15.98 -2.81
CA ALA A 64 9.98 14.87 -3.77
C ALA A 64 10.92 13.72 -3.40
N PHE A 65 12.14 14.03 -2.99
CA PHE A 65 13.12 13.04 -2.55
C PHE A 65 12.68 12.30 -1.29
N LEU A 66 12.16 13.02 -0.30
CA LEU A 66 11.64 12.43 0.93
C LEU A 66 10.44 11.53 0.67
N HIS A 67 9.53 11.98 -0.19
CA HIS A 67 8.37 11.20 -0.59
C HIS A 67 8.78 9.90 -1.29
N GLN A 68 9.74 9.98 -2.23
CA GLN A 68 10.29 8.81 -2.90
C GLN A 68 10.93 7.82 -1.92
N LYS A 69 11.73 8.29 -0.95
CA LYS A 69 12.30 7.44 0.10
C LYS A 69 11.21 6.79 0.95
N TYR A 70 10.21 7.54 1.37
CA TYR A 70 9.08 7.02 2.13
C TYR A 70 8.38 5.89 1.38
N MET A 71 8.04 6.09 0.10
CA MET A 71 7.38 5.09 -0.72
C MET A 71 8.24 3.85 -0.94
N HIS A 72 9.53 4.04 -1.20
CA HIS A 72 10.46 2.93 -1.34
C HIS A 72 10.50 2.05 -0.09
N HIS A 73 10.66 2.65 1.08
CA HIS A 73 10.69 1.91 2.34
C HIS A 73 9.35 1.23 2.63
N LEU A 74 8.25 1.92 2.43
CA LEU A 74 6.92 1.37 2.66
C LEU A 74 6.66 0.13 1.78
N ILE A 75 6.97 0.21 0.49
CA ILE A 75 6.81 -0.91 -0.44
C ILE A 75 7.73 -2.07 -0.04
N SER A 76 9.01 -1.80 0.19
CA SER A 76 10.01 -2.84 0.51
C SER A 76 9.67 -3.60 1.80
N GLU A 77 9.15 -2.90 2.80
CA GLU A 77 8.83 -3.48 4.11
C GLU A 77 7.42 -4.11 4.16
N LEU A 78 6.46 -3.58 3.41
CA LEU A 78 5.10 -4.13 3.33
C LEU A 78 4.98 -5.36 2.44
N LYS A 79 5.76 -5.43 1.37
CA LYS A 79 5.71 -6.55 0.42
C LYS A 79 5.77 -7.91 1.10
N PRO A 80 6.75 -8.22 1.96
CA PRO A 80 6.81 -9.53 2.61
C PRO A 80 5.64 -9.78 3.57
N VAL A 81 5.12 -8.75 4.22
CA VAL A 81 3.98 -8.88 5.14
C VAL A 81 2.69 -9.19 4.38
N LEU A 82 2.41 -8.47 3.31
CA LEU A 82 1.26 -8.73 2.44
C LEU A 82 1.37 -10.09 1.76
N ALA A 83 2.56 -10.46 1.29
CA ALA A 83 2.82 -11.78 0.71
C ALA A 83 2.51 -12.91 1.70
N GLU A 84 2.84 -12.74 2.97
CA GLU A 84 2.52 -13.72 4.01
C GLU A 84 1.01 -13.86 4.21
N ILE A 85 0.27 -12.77 4.26
CA ILE A 85 -1.20 -12.79 4.37
C ILE A 85 -1.82 -13.48 3.14
N ILE A 86 -1.34 -13.20 1.95
CA ILE A 86 -1.79 -13.85 0.71
C ILE A 86 -1.47 -15.34 0.75
N ARG A 87 -0.29 -15.73 1.21
CA ARG A 87 0.13 -17.13 1.36
C ARG A 87 -0.76 -17.89 2.34
N GLN A 88 -1.08 -17.29 3.48
CA GLN A 88 -2.04 -17.83 4.43
C GLN A 88 -3.43 -18.04 3.80
N GLY A 89 -3.89 -17.06 3.00
CA GLY A 89 -5.14 -17.18 2.24
C GLY A 89 -5.11 -18.30 1.21
N THR A 90 -3.98 -18.56 0.60
CA THR A 90 -3.78 -19.68 -0.33
C THR A 90 -3.83 -21.03 0.40
N GLN A 91 -3.21 -21.12 1.57
CA GLN A 91 -3.23 -22.32 2.39
C GLN A 91 -4.65 -22.70 2.88
N THR A 92 -5.50 -21.71 3.09
CA THR A 92 -6.90 -21.90 3.50
C THR A 92 -7.89 -21.95 2.33
N ASN A 93 -7.39 -21.96 1.10
CA ASN A 93 -8.20 -21.94 -0.14
C ASN A 93 -9.15 -20.73 -0.29
N VAL A 94 -8.82 -19.63 0.36
CA VAL A 94 -9.55 -18.35 0.24
C VAL A 94 -9.03 -17.53 -0.92
N ILE A 95 -7.74 -17.61 -1.21
CA ILE A 95 -7.06 -16.92 -2.31
C ILE A 95 -6.32 -17.96 -3.16
N HIS A 96 -6.42 -17.87 -4.49
CA HIS A 96 -5.63 -18.68 -5.41
C HIS A 96 -4.52 -17.83 -6.04
N CYS A 97 -3.29 -18.03 -5.58
CA CYS A 97 -2.15 -17.26 -6.04
C CYS A 97 -0.86 -18.09 -6.00
N GLU A 98 -0.22 -18.26 -7.15
CA GLU A 98 1.06 -18.98 -7.26
C GLU A 98 2.27 -18.10 -6.89
N HIS A 99 2.13 -16.78 -6.99
CA HIS A 99 3.20 -15.82 -6.78
C HIS A 99 2.80 -14.73 -5.77
N PRO A 100 2.69 -15.04 -4.46
CA PRO A 100 2.21 -14.09 -3.44
C PRO A 100 3.05 -12.82 -3.34
N GLU A 101 4.36 -12.93 -3.42
CA GLU A 101 5.27 -11.78 -3.33
C GLU A 101 5.15 -10.86 -4.55
N ALA A 102 5.07 -11.45 -5.75
CA ALA A 102 4.86 -10.69 -6.98
C ALA A 102 3.50 -9.99 -6.99
N LEU A 103 2.46 -10.65 -6.51
CA LEU A 103 1.13 -10.07 -6.39
C LEU A 103 1.13 -8.86 -5.44
N ALA A 104 1.74 -9.00 -4.27
CA ALA A 104 1.88 -7.91 -3.32
C ALA A 104 2.65 -6.73 -3.93
N GLU A 105 3.74 -6.97 -4.62
CA GLU A 105 4.54 -5.95 -5.27
C GLU A 105 3.79 -5.21 -6.38
N ILE A 106 3.09 -5.94 -7.25
CA ILE A 106 2.28 -5.35 -8.34
C ILE A 106 1.23 -4.41 -7.77
N VAL A 107 0.49 -4.84 -6.75
CA VAL A 107 -0.54 -4.01 -6.10
C VAL A 107 0.07 -2.76 -5.48
N LEU A 108 1.15 -2.90 -4.72
CA LEU A 108 1.81 -1.79 -4.06
C LEU A 108 2.36 -0.78 -5.06
N ILE A 109 3.00 -1.22 -6.14
CA ILE A 109 3.56 -0.34 -7.16
C ILE A 109 2.45 0.41 -7.90
N ILE A 110 1.39 -0.27 -8.33
CA ILE A 110 0.30 0.37 -9.08
C ILE A 110 -0.41 1.40 -8.21
N LEU A 111 -0.78 1.05 -6.98
CA LEU A 111 -1.43 1.99 -6.07
C LEU A 111 -0.54 3.19 -5.78
N THR A 112 0.74 2.96 -5.50
CA THR A 112 1.70 4.01 -5.22
C THR A 112 1.85 4.98 -6.37
N VAL A 113 2.09 4.48 -7.59
CA VAL A 113 2.29 5.32 -8.78
C VAL A 113 1.03 6.10 -9.13
N LYS A 114 -0.13 5.48 -9.04
CA LYS A 114 -1.40 6.13 -9.40
C LYS A 114 -1.85 7.15 -8.35
N LEU A 115 -1.70 6.86 -7.08
CA LEU A 115 -2.12 7.77 -6.01
C LEU A 115 -1.17 8.96 -5.85
N ASP A 116 0.13 8.77 -6.05
CA ASP A 116 1.11 9.86 -6.07
C ASP A 116 0.86 10.82 -7.25
N ASN A 117 0.44 10.29 -8.38
CA ASN A 117 0.05 11.02 -9.59
C ASN A 117 1.12 11.99 -10.15
N THR A 118 2.38 11.77 -9.81
CA THR A 118 3.50 12.60 -10.30
C THR A 118 4.21 11.99 -11.50
N LEU A 119 4.43 10.67 -11.49
CA LEU A 119 5.14 9.96 -12.56
C LEU A 119 4.30 9.85 -13.83
N VAL A 120 3.01 9.55 -13.69
CA VAL A 120 2.04 9.45 -14.78
C VAL A 120 0.83 10.28 -14.42
N PRO A 121 0.86 11.62 -14.65
CA PRO A 121 -0.25 12.49 -14.33
C PRO A 121 -1.54 12.04 -15.02
N SER A 122 -2.60 11.84 -14.24
CA SER A 122 -3.88 11.33 -14.71
C SER A 122 -5.03 12.12 -14.04
N SER A 123 -6.17 12.17 -14.70
CA SER A 123 -7.38 12.69 -14.09
C SER A 123 -7.90 11.76 -12.99
N LYS A 124 -8.83 12.26 -12.17
CA LYS A 124 -9.44 11.43 -11.12
C LYS A 124 -10.16 10.22 -11.74
N GLU A 125 -10.86 10.43 -12.84
CA GLU A 125 -11.60 9.38 -13.55
C GLU A 125 -10.66 8.31 -14.10
N GLU A 126 -9.50 8.70 -14.63
CA GLU A 126 -8.47 7.76 -15.12
C GLU A 126 -7.85 6.94 -13.97
N ILE A 127 -7.65 7.56 -12.81
CA ILE A 127 -7.16 6.86 -11.62
C ILE A 127 -8.19 5.84 -11.14
N GLU A 128 -9.45 6.26 -11.03
CA GLU A 128 -10.57 5.37 -10.65
C GLU A 128 -10.70 4.19 -11.61
N ASP A 129 -10.63 4.43 -12.92
CA ASP A 129 -10.72 3.39 -13.93
C ASP A 129 -9.55 2.40 -13.84
N THR A 130 -8.33 2.90 -13.62
CA THR A 130 -7.16 2.04 -13.44
C THR A 130 -7.30 1.15 -12.21
N ILE A 131 -7.77 1.67 -11.09
CA ILE A 131 -7.96 0.89 -9.86
C ILE A 131 -9.11 -0.11 -10.01
N CYS A 132 -10.20 0.26 -10.66
CA CYS A 132 -11.28 -0.67 -11.01
C CYS A 132 -10.77 -1.80 -11.89
N GLY A 133 -9.95 -1.49 -12.88
CA GLY A 133 -9.30 -2.47 -13.76
C GLY A 133 -8.40 -3.43 -12.98
N LEU A 134 -7.58 -2.89 -12.09
CA LEU A 134 -6.73 -3.69 -11.20
C LEU A 134 -7.57 -4.65 -10.34
N ILE A 135 -8.61 -4.15 -9.68
CA ILE A 135 -9.53 -4.96 -8.87
C ILE A 135 -10.13 -6.10 -9.69
N SER A 136 -10.65 -5.79 -10.89
CA SER A 136 -11.25 -6.79 -11.78
C SER A 136 -10.26 -7.89 -12.18
N LEU A 137 -9.03 -7.51 -12.53
CA LEU A 137 -7.98 -8.46 -12.88
C LEU A 137 -7.57 -9.33 -11.69
N LEU A 138 -7.42 -8.73 -10.51
CA LEU A 138 -7.03 -9.45 -9.30
C LEU A 138 -8.11 -10.41 -8.83
N GLU A 139 -9.38 -10.00 -8.84
CA GLU A 139 -10.49 -10.88 -8.45
C GLU A 139 -10.58 -12.10 -9.37
N LYS A 140 -10.43 -11.91 -10.67
CA LYS A 140 -10.40 -13.01 -11.65
C LYS A 140 -9.15 -13.86 -11.51
N GLY A 141 -7.98 -13.23 -11.41
CA GLY A 141 -6.70 -13.92 -11.32
C GLY A 141 -6.51 -14.73 -10.04
N THR A 142 -7.16 -14.34 -8.95
CA THR A 142 -7.12 -15.05 -7.66
C THR A 142 -8.39 -15.87 -7.38
N GLU A 143 -9.27 -15.98 -8.38
CA GLU A 143 -10.54 -16.70 -8.29
C GLU A 143 -11.44 -16.24 -7.13
N ASN A 144 -11.44 -14.95 -6.86
CA ASN A 144 -12.23 -14.36 -5.79
C ASN A 144 -13.55 -13.78 -6.31
N PRO A 145 -14.59 -13.75 -5.47
CA PRO A 145 -15.87 -13.17 -5.84
C PRO A 145 -15.73 -11.69 -6.23
N LYS A 146 -16.56 -11.27 -7.17
CA LYS A 146 -16.66 -9.84 -7.54
C LYS A 146 -16.99 -9.00 -6.30
N GLY A 147 -16.21 -7.95 -6.08
CA GLY A 147 -16.36 -7.04 -4.95
C GLY A 147 -15.52 -7.36 -3.73
N SER A 148 -14.86 -8.54 -3.67
CA SER A 148 -14.01 -8.93 -2.54
C SER A 148 -12.80 -8.00 -2.33
N LEU A 149 -12.34 -7.31 -3.36
CA LEU A 149 -11.21 -6.38 -3.33
C LEU A 149 -11.64 -4.91 -3.45
N ASN A 150 -12.92 -4.60 -3.28
CA ASN A 150 -13.41 -3.21 -3.37
C ASN A 150 -12.79 -2.27 -2.33
N PHE A 151 -12.20 -2.79 -1.25
CA PHE A 151 -11.48 -1.96 -0.29
C PHE A 151 -10.32 -1.17 -0.91
N LEU A 152 -9.79 -1.60 -2.05
CA LEU A 152 -8.74 -0.86 -2.78
C LEU A 152 -9.25 0.47 -3.35
N MET A 153 -10.56 0.59 -3.61
CA MET A 153 -11.19 1.86 -4.02
C MET A 153 -11.15 2.92 -2.92
N ALA A 154 -11.08 2.52 -1.67
CA ALA A 154 -11.02 3.45 -0.54
C ALA A 154 -9.68 4.21 -0.47
N GLU A 155 -8.68 3.82 -1.26
CA GLU A 155 -7.41 4.53 -1.40
C GLU A 155 -7.54 5.85 -2.21
N LEU A 156 -8.63 6.03 -2.93
CA LEU A 156 -8.95 7.26 -3.66
C LEU A 156 -9.52 8.32 -2.73
#